data_edd2a1e63e54a72858e5a48fa440e689
#
_entry.id   edd2a1e63e54a72858e5a48fa440e689
#
_cell.length_a   1.000
_cell.length_b   1.000
_cell.length_c   1.000
_cell.angle_alpha   90.00
_cell.angle_beta   90.00
_cell.angle_gamma   90.00
#
_symmetry.space_group_name_H-M   'P 1'
#
loop_
_entity.id
_entity.type
_entity.pdbx_description
1 polymer ?
#
loop_
_entity_poly.entity_id
_entity_poly.type
_entity_poly.pdbx_seq_one_letter_code
_entity_poly.pdbx_strand_id
1 'polypeptide(L)'
;MLKTILKAGLILTLLLVGAIGAIAGNYKTQGKASYYADFFHGRLTSNGEVFSQDSLTCAHRTLPFGTYLKVTNKKNNQEVIVRVNDRGPFIDGRVIDLSRAAAEQLGMIHAGVVRVEVVQVEKPAQLQQPEFEIPLFKMYDALLEKCYTLEEWKHQRENDRLSLLETNIKDTLRTYIAAINMKEVGNHRQ
;
A
#
# COMPACT_ATOMS: atom_id res chain seq x y z
N MET A 1 -42.11 21.09 1.41
CA MET A 1 -41.60 20.92 0.04
C MET A 1 -40.09 21.17 -0.06
N LEU A 2 -39.50 22.26 0.43
CA LEU A 2 -38.06 22.55 0.29
C LEU A 2 -37.13 21.48 0.93
N LYS A 3 -37.48 20.96 2.11
CA LYS A 3 -36.68 19.91 2.80
C LYS A 3 -36.68 18.55 2.08
N THR A 4 -37.72 18.25 1.29
CA THR A 4 -37.84 17.02 0.51
C THR A 4 -36.97 17.10 -0.75
N ILE A 5 -36.91 18.27 -1.38
CA ILE A 5 -36.08 18.53 -2.56
C ILE A 5 -34.60 18.51 -2.20
N LEU A 6 -34.20 19.05 -1.03
CA LEU A 6 -32.81 18.99 -0.55
C LEU A 6 -32.34 17.56 -0.26
N LYS A 7 -33.23 16.72 0.32
CA LYS A 7 -32.91 15.30 0.58
C LYS A 7 -32.78 14.49 -0.71
N ALA A 8 -33.63 14.74 -1.69
CA ALA A 8 -33.55 14.09 -3.00
C ALA A 8 -32.30 14.50 -3.78
N GLY A 9 -31.90 15.78 -3.70
CA GLY A 9 -30.66 16.27 -4.31
C GLY A 9 -29.40 15.64 -3.67
N LEU A 10 -29.37 15.48 -2.34
CA LEU A 10 -28.25 14.89 -1.61
C LEU A 10 -28.11 13.39 -1.92
N ILE A 11 -29.21 12.66 -2.07
CA ILE A 11 -29.19 11.23 -2.43
C ILE A 11 -28.74 11.05 -3.89
N LEU A 12 -29.17 11.93 -4.80
CA LEU A 12 -28.76 11.88 -6.20
C LEU A 12 -27.27 12.18 -6.40
N THR A 13 -26.70 13.13 -5.63
CA THR A 13 -25.26 13.40 -5.65
C THR A 13 -24.46 12.27 -5.03
N LEU A 14 -24.96 11.59 -3.99
CA LEU A 14 -24.30 10.44 -3.39
C LEU A 14 -24.29 9.21 -4.33
N LEU A 15 -25.34 9.03 -5.13
CA LEU A 15 -25.43 7.98 -6.15
C LEU A 15 -24.52 8.26 -7.36
N LEU A 16 -24.27 9.54 -7.69
CA LEU A 16 -23.36 9.91 -8.79
C LEU A 16 -21.89 9.73 -8.43
N VAL A 17 -21.52 9.89 -7.14
CA VAL A 17 -20.15 9.67 -6.67
C VAL A 17 -19.81 8.18 -6.56
N GLY A 18 -20.81 7.31 -6.38
CA GLY A 18 -20.63 5.85 -6.37
C GLY A 18 -20.40 5.20 -7.74
N ALA A 19 -20.57 5.93 -8.84
CA ALA A 19 -20.47 5.40 -10.20
C ALA A 19 -19.10 5.64 -10.89
N ILE A 20 -18.11 6.18 -10.16
CA ILE A 20 -16.71 6.15 -10.62
C ILE A 20 -16.13 4.78 -10.22
N GLY A 21 -16.82 3.72 -10.62
CA GLY A 21 -16.23 2.40 -10.74
C GLY A 21 -15.09 2.53 -11.75
N ALA A 22 -13.88 2.22 -11.31
CA ALA A 22 -12.72 2.18 -12.17
C ALA A 22 -13.11 1.39 -13.44
N ILE A 23 -13.18 2.07 -14.58
CA ILE A 23 -13.16 1.40 -15.87
C ILE A 23 -11.80 0.74 -15.89
N ALA A 24 -11.75 -0.55 -15.54
CA ALA A 24 -10.60 -1.40 -15.80
C ALA A 24 -10.48 -1.47 -17.31
N GLY A 25 -9.86 -0.45 -17.89
CA GLY A 25 -9.57 -0.37 -19.30
C GLY A 25 -8.72 -1.59 -19.63
N ASN A 26 -9.16 -2.41 -20.57
CA ASN A 26 -8.38 -3.54 -21.09
C ASN A 26 -7.12 -3.00 -21.77
N TYR A 27 -6.11 -2.64 -20.93
CA TYR A 27 -4.82 -2.22 -21.47
C TYR A 27 -4.20 -3.40 -22.22
N LYS A 28 -3.93 -3.19 -23.49
CA LYS A 28 -3.24 -4.15 -24.35
C LYS A 28 -2.25 -3.41 -25.24
N THR A 29 -1.01 -3.87 -25.26
CA THR A 29 0.05 -3.31 -26.12
C THR A 29 1.02 -4.38 -26.59
N GLN A 30 1.80 -4.05 -27.60
CA GLN A 30 2.92 -4.86 -28.07
C GLN A 30 4.17 -3.99 -28.17
N GLY A 31 5.32 -4.58 -27.84
CA GLY A 31 6.60 -3.87 -27.87
C GLY A 31 7.75 -4.76 -27.47
N LYS A 32 8.87 -4.15 -27.10
CA LYS A 32 10.02 -4.87 -26.57
C LYS A 32 9.96 -4.91 -25.05
N ALA A 33 10.30 -6.06 -24.46
CA ALA A 33 10.59 -6.21 -23.03
C ALA A 33 12.09 -6.39 -22.82
N SER A 34 12.63 -5.84 -21.74
CA SER A 34 13.94 -6.20 -21.20
C SER A 34 13.77 -6.60 -19.73
N TYR A 35 14.87 -6.88 -19.04
CA TYR A 35 14.87 -7.12 -17.60
C TYR A 35 15.99 -6.35 -16.91
N TYR A 36 15.84 -6.18 -15.60
CA TYR A 36 16.78 -5.42 -14.77
C TYR A 36 18.12 -6.15 -14.62
N ALA A 37 19.20 -5.39 -14.68
CA ALA A 37 20.52 -5.89 -14.31
C ALA A 37 20.61 -6.17 -12.80
N ASP A 38 21.49 -7.09 -12.40
CA ASP A 38 21.58 -7.59 -11.02
C ASP A 38 21.86 -6.51 -9.99
N PHE A 39 22.57 -5.44 -10.35
CA PHE A 39 22.92 -4.35 -9.42
C PHE A 39 21.71 -3.50 -8.94
N PHE A 40 20.52 -3.70 -9.52
CA PHE A 40 19.29 -3.06 -9.04
C PHE A 40 18.67 -3.79 -7.86
N HIS A 41 19.05 -5.05 -7.61
CA HIS A 41 18.54 -5.80 -6.46
C HIS A 41 18.82 -5.04 -5.15
N GLY A 42 17.81 -4.94 -4.29
CA GLY A 42 17.89 -4.23 -3.02
C GLY A 42 17.71 -2.70 -3.10
N ARG A 43 17.58 -2.10 -4.30
CA ARG A 43 17.30 -0.66 -4.45
C ARG A 43 15.82 -0.37 -4.34
N LEU A 44 15.47 0.86 -3.97
CA LEU A 44 14.08 1.32 -3.94
C LEU A 44 13.54 1.48 -5.36
N THR A 45 12.33 1.01 -5.58
CA THR A 45 11.52 1.24 -6.78
C THR A 45 10.74 2.54 -6.65
N SER A 46 10.14 3.02 -7.73
CA SER A 46 9.37 4.27 -7.75
C SER A 46 8.13 4.26 -6.86
N ASN A 47 7.62 3.07 -6.46
CA ASN A 47 6.52 2.97 -5.49
C ASN A 47 7.00 2.87 -4.03
N GLY A 48 8.32 2.89 -3.78
CA GLY A 48 8.93 2.81 -2.45
C GLY A 48 9.21 1.40 -1.93
N GLU A 49 8.91 0.35 -2.70
CA GLU A 49 9.28 -1.03 -2.35
C GLU A 49 10.77 -1.28 -2.60
N VAL A 50 11.36 -2.22 -1.87
CA VAL A 50 12.70 -2.73 -2.18
C VAL A 50 12.59 -3.69 -3.36
N PHE A 51 13.32 -3.40 -4.45
CA PHE A 51 13.33 -4.24 -5.63
C PHE A 51 13.99 -5.59 -5.37
N SER A 52 13.30 -6.67 -5.76
CA SER A 52 13.82 -8.03 -5.72
C SER A 52 13.81 -8.65 -7.10
N GLN A 53 14.96 -9.21 -7.52
CA GLN A 53 15.07 -9.98 -8.75
C GLN A 53 14.26 -11.28 -8.72
N ASP A 54 13.93 -11.79 -7.52
CA ASP A 54 13.22 -13.05 -7.30
C ASP A 54 11.69 -12.89 -7.30
N SER A 55 11.20 -11.65 -7.30
CA SER A 55 9.76 -11.33 -7.32
C SER A 55 9.25 -11.18 -8.75
N LEU A 56 7.98 -11.51 -8.98
CA LEU A 56 7.34 -11.31 -10.30
C LEU A 56 6.83 -9.88 -10.41
N THR A 57 7.73 -8.92 -10.66
CA THR A 57 7.45 -7.49 -10.77
C THR A 57 7.97 -6.88 -12.06
N CYS A 58 7.48 -5.69 -12.36
CA CYS A 58 7.90 -4.96 -13.56
C CYS A 58 7.84 -3.45 -13.39
N ALA A 59 8.58 -2.74 -14.27
CA ALA A 59 8.38 -1.32 -14.52
C ALA A 59 7.42 -1.10 -15.69
N HIS A 60 6.53 -0.13 -15.53
CA HIS A 60 5.67 0.39 -16.58
C HIS A 60 5.57 1.92 -16.51
N ARG A 61 5.50 2.59 -17.70
CA ARG A 61 5.57 4.07 -17.77
C ARG A 61 4.44 4.76 -17.02
N THR A 62 3.19 4.30 -17.23
CA THR A 62 1.98 5.06 -16.85
C THR A 62 0.94 4.27 -16.08
N LEU A 63 0.91 2.93 -16.17
CA LEU A 63 -0.10 2.13 -15.46
C LEU A 63 0.04 2.31 -13.94
N PRO A 64 -1.07 2.32 -13.19
CA PRO A 64 -1.05 2.43 -11.73
C PRO A 64 -0.16 1.35 -11.10
N PHE A 65 0.52 1.71 -10.00
CA PHE A 65 1.21 0.71 -9.19
C PHE A 65 0.21 -0.32 -8.66
N GLY A 66 0.65 -1.58 -8.55
CA GLY A 66 -0.22 -2.69 -8.16
C GLY A 66 -1.00 -3.32 -9.32
N THR A 67 -0.99 -2.72 -10.53
CA THR A 67 -1.61 -3.33 -11.73
C THR A 67 -0.93 -4.65 -12.07
N TYR A 68 -1.70 -5.67 -12.40
CA TYR A 68 -1.20 -6.96 -12.87
C TYR A 68 -1.25 -7.02 -14.39
N LEU A 69 -0.15 -7.49 -14.98
CA LEU A 69 0.05 -7.58 -16.42
C LEU A 69 0.43 -9.01 -16.80
N LYS A 70 -0.31 -9.61 -17.72
CA LYS A 70 0.11 -10.83 -18.41
C LYS A 70 1.01 -10.44 -19.56
N VAL A 71 2.24 -10.92 -19.53
CA VAL A 71 3.26 -10.71 -20.57
C VAL A 71 3.46 -12.00 -21.31
N THR A 72 3.31 -11.98 -22.63
CA THR A 72 3.48 -13.13 -23.53
C THR A 72 4.66 -12.88 -24.46
N ASN A 73 5.66 -13.75 -24.43
CA ASN A 73 6.79 -13.71 -25.36
C ASN A 73 6.37 -14.25 -26.73
N LYS A 74 6.42 -13.39 -27.73
CA LYS A 74 5.95 -13.72 -29.11
C LYS A 74 6.82 -14.74 -29.83
N LYS A 75 8.01 -15.08 -29.32
CA LYS A 75 8.92 -16.04 -29.92
C LYS A 75 8.63 -17.48 -29.50
N ASN A 76 8.27 -17.70 -28.23
CA ASN A 76 8.10 -19.02 -27.64
C ASN A 76 6.71 -19.25 -27.01
N ASN A 77 5.84 -18.23 -27.03
CA ASN A 77 4.50 -18.21 -26.42
C ASN A 77 4.48 -18.46 -24.90
N GLN A 78 5.63 -18.37 -24.22
CA GLN A 78 5.65 -18.41 -22.75
C GLN A 78 5.00 -17.14 -22.18
N GLU A 79 4.34 -17.30 -21.05
CA GLU A 79 3.62 -16.23 -20.37
C GLU A 79 4.05 -16.12 -18.92
N VAL A 80 4.00 -14.90 -18.39
CA VAL A 80 4.18 -14.60 -16.99
C VAL A 80 3.23 -13.50 -16.56
N ILE A 81 2.71 -13.56 -15.33
CA ILE A 81 1.96 -12.48 -14.74
C ILE A 81 2.87 -11.73 -13.76
N VAL A 82 2.97 -10.41 -13.96
CA VAL A 82 3.84 -9.52 -13.17
C VAL A 82 3.04 -8.36 -12.61
N ARG A 83 3.49 -7.81 -11.48
CA ARG A 83 2.90 -6.64 -10.85
C ARG A 83 3.74 -5.39 -11.13
N VAL A 84 3.09 -4.30 -11.50
CA VAL A 84 3.74 -3.00 -11.67
C VAL A 84 4.11 -2.41 -10.31
N ASN A 85 5.41 -2.20 -10.06
CA ASN A 85 5.91 -1.54 -8.86
C ASN A 85 6.99 -0.47 -9.14
N ASP A 86 7.37 -0.30 -10.42
CA ASP A 86 8.37 0.69 -10.79
C ASP A 86 7.96 1.49 -12.03
N ARG A 87 8.72 2.56 -12.35
CA ARG A 87 8.53 3.42 -13.52
C ARG A 87 9.63 3.19 -14.55
N GLY A 88 9.23 3.18 -15.80
CA GLY A 88 10.04 2.87 -16.97
C GLY A 88 9.31 1.87 -17.87
N PRO A 89 9.97 1.37 -18.92
CA PRO A 89 11.26 1.81 -19.46
C PRO A 89 11.21 3.20 -20.11
N PHE A 90 12.31 3.96 -20.04
CA PHE A 90 12.46 5.25 -20.70
C PHE A 90 13.30 5.15 -21.99
N ILE A 91 13.45 3.93 -22.53
CA ILE A 91 14.13 3.61 -23.77
C ILE A 91 13.10 3.34 -24.86
N ASP A 92 13.34 3.90 -26.06
CA ASP A 92 12.40 3.77 -27.17
C ASP A 92 12.20 2.33 -27.63
N GLY A 93 10.94 2.02 -27.98
CA GLY A 93 10.51 0.69 -28.42
C GLY A 93 10.35 -0.34 -27.29
N ARG A 94 10.78 -0.06 -26.06
CA ARG A 94 10.49 -0.87 -24.88
C ARG A 94 9.20 -0.42 -24.21
N VAL A 95 8.40 -1.38 -23.78
CA VAL A 95 7.09 -1.14 -23.13
C VAL A 95 7.08 -1.61 -21.69
N ILE A 96 7.99 -2.52 -21.30
CA ILE A 96 8.06 -3.11 -19.97
C ILE A 96 9.49 -3.57 -19.65
N ASP A 97 9.93 -3.39 -18.42
CA ASP A 97 11.15 -3.97 -17.87
C ASP A 97 10.79 -4.93 -16.74
N LEU A 98 11.28 -6.17 -16.82
CA LEU A 98 10.91 -7.28 -15.95
C LEU A 98 11.96 -7.51 -14.87
N SER A 99 11.57 -8.10 -13.74
CA SER A 99 12.49 -8.75 -12.82
C SER A 99 13.15 -9.96 -13.47
N ARG A 100 14.26 -10.46 -12.92
CA ARG A 100 14.95 -11.64 -13.44
C ARG A 100 14.07 -12.89 -13.39
N ALA A 101 13.39 -13.15 -12.27
CA ALA A 101 12.47 -14.28 -12.15
C ALA A 101 11.37 -14.26 -13.21
N ALA A 102 10.80 -13.10 -13.52
CA ALA A 102 9.83 -12.96 -14.59
C ALA A 102 10.45 -13.22 -15.98
N ALA A 103 11.66 -12.73 -16.22
CA ALA A 103 12.38 -12.95 -17.48
C ALA A 103 12.79 -14.42 -17.68
N GLU A 104 13.10 -15.13 -16.60
CA GLU A 104 13.36 -16.58 -16.62
C GLU A 104 12.11 -17.36 -17.03
N GLN A 105 10.98 -17.10 -16.40
CA GLN A 105 9.70 -17.74 -16.73
C GLN A 105 9.28 -17.43 -18.18
N LEU A 106 9.61 -16.24 -18.69
CA LEU A 106 9.33 -15.84 -20.06
C LEU A 106 10.33 -16.42 -21.08
N GLY A 107 11.37 -17.13 -20.61
CA GLY A 107 12.40 -17.73 -21.44
C GLY A 107 13.23 -16.73 -22.23
N MET A 108 13.53 -15.55 -21.64
CA MET A 108 14.18 -14.46 -22.37
C MET A 108 15.58 -14.09 -21.90
N ILE A 109 16.12 -14.77 -20.87
CA ILE A 109 17.41 -14.41 -20.26
C ILE A 109 18.54 -14.33 -21.30
N HIS A 110 18.68 -15.34 -22.16
CA HIS A 110 19.76 -15.37 -23.16
C HIS A 110 19.58 -14.31 -24.26
N ALA A 111 18.34 -13.93 -24.55
CA ALA A 111 18.05 -12.93 -25.58
C ALA A 111 18.18 -11.49 -25.07
N GLY A 112 18.06 -11.28 -23.76
CA GLY A 112 18.10 -9.97 -23.11
C GLY A 112 16.90 -9.09 -23.42
N VAL A 113 16.54 -8.98 -24.70
CA VAL A 113 15.39 -8.18 -25.18
C VAL A 113 14.57 -9.02 -26.15
N VAL A 114 13.25 -9.10 -25.90
CA VAL A 114 12.31 -9.85 -26.75
C VAL A 114 11.07 -9.03 -27.08
N ARG A 115 10.39 -9.41 -28.17
CA ARG A 115 9.08 -8.83 -28.50
C ARG A 115 7.99 -9.53 -27.68
N VAL A 116 7.15 -8.73 -27.03
CA VAL A 116 6.08 -9.20 -26.16
C VAL A 116 4.73 -8.58 -26.52
N GLU A 117 3.68 -9.27 -26.12
CA GLU A 117 2.35 -8.72 -25.92
C GLU A 117 2.11 -8.57 -24.41
N VAL A 118 1.57 -7.43 -24.01
CA VAL A 118 1.27 -7.09 -22.60
C VAL A 118 -0.22 -6.80 -22.50
N VAL A 119 -0.90 -7.51 -21.62
CA VAL A 119 -2.35 -7.37 -21.37
C VAL A 119 -2.58 -7.18 -19.88
N GLN A 120 -3.37 -6.18 -19.51
CA GLN A 120 -3.81 -6.02 -18.12
C GLN A 120 -4.76 -7.16 -17.74
N VAL A 121 -4.55 -7.71 -16.56
CA VAL A 121 -5.37 -8.78 -15.98
C VAL A 121 -5.77 -8.44 -14.56
N GLU A 122 -6.79 -9.11 -14.08
CA GLU A 122 -7.13 -9.04 -12.65
C GLU A 122 -6.05 -9.69 -11.80
N LYS A 123 -6.00 -9.32 -10.54
CA LYS A 123 -5.08 -9.94 -9.57
C LYS A 123 -5.35 -11.45 -9.55
N PRO A 124 -4.33 -12.29 -9.83
CA PRO A 124 -4.51 -13.75 -9.81
C PRO A 124 -5.07 -14.24 -8.47
N ALA A 125 -6.03 -15.16 -8.52
CA ALA A 125 -6.67 -15.71 -7.32
C ALA A 125 -5.65 -16.34 -6.32
N GLN A 126 -4.55 -16.90 -6.84
CA GLN A 126 -3.43 -17.44 -6.04
C GLN A 126 -2.63 -16.36 -5.30
N LEU A 127 -2.70 -15.11 -5.75
CA LEU A 127 -2.10 -13.93 -5.10
C LEU A 127 -3.15 -13.08 -4.37
N GLN A 128 -4.41 -13.36 -4.56
CA GLN A 128 -5.43 -13.02 -3.58
C GLN A 128 -5.04 -13.89 -2.39
N GLN A 129 -4.33 -13.28 -1.42
CA GLN A 129 -4.29 -13.92 -0.11
C GLN A 129 -5.75 -14.26 0.17
N PRO A 130 -6.11 -15.51 0.53
CA PRO A 130 -7.40 -15.73 1.14
C PRO A 130 -7.49 -14.59 2.14
N GLU A 131 -8.61 -13.87 2.13
CA GLU A 131 -8.93 -12.98 3.22
C GLU A 131 -8.77 -13.89 4.42
N PHE A 132 -7.57 -13.87 4.98
CA PHE A 132 -7.28 -14.60 6.18
C PHE A 132 -8.21 -13.86 7.14
N GLU A 133 -9.40 -14.42 7.34
CA GLU A 133 -10.04 -14.26 8.62
C GLU A 133 -8.95 -14.73 9.57
N ILE A 134 -8.21 -13.74 10.08
CA ILE A 134 -7.25 -13.99 11.15
C ILE A 134 -8.12 -14.70 12.17
N PRO A 135 -7.98 -16.04 12.35
CA PRO A 135 -8.80 -16.74 13.31
C PRO A 135 -8.58 -15.93 14.56
N LEU A 136 -9.65 -15.37 15.13
CA LEU A 136 -9.69 -14.36 16.18
C LEU A 136 -8.47 -14.58 17.10
N PHE A 137 -7.31 -14.01 16.69
CA PHE A 137 -6.05 -14.21 17.41
C PHE A 137 -6.22 -13.37 18.67
N LYS A 138 -6.70 -14.01 19.73
CA LYS A 138 -6.85 -13.35 21.02
C LYS A 138 -5.45 -13.10 21.54
N MET A 139 -5.03 -11.86 21.54
CA MET A 139 -3.80 -11.45 22.20
C MET A 139 -4.03 -11.53 23.71
N TYR A 140 -3.25 -12.37 24.38
CA TYR A 140 -3.27 -12.48 25.83
C TYR A 140 -2.43 -11.34 26.42
N ASP A 141 -3.06 -10.48 27.19
CA ASP A 141 -2.37 -9.48 28.00
C ASP A 141 -2.03 -10.10 29.37
N ALA A 142 -0.75 -10.36 29.58
CA ALA A 142 -0.25 -11.01 30.78
C ALA A 142 -0.44 -10.15 32.08
N LEU A 143 -0.57 -8.83 31.93
CA LEU A 143 -0.80 -7.92 33.06
C LEU A 143 -2.27 -7.88 33.47
N LEU A 144 -3.17 -8.03 32.50
CA LEU A 144 -4.62 -7.95 32.74
C LEU A 144 -5.28 -9.32 32.82
N GLU A 145 -4.54 -10.40 32.55
CA GLU A 145 -5.05 -11.79 32.48
C GLU A 145 -6.27 -11.94 31.56
N LYS A 146 -6.33 -11.13 30.51
CA LYS A 146 -7.44 -11.06 29.56
C LYS A 146 -6.99 -11.33 28.14
N CYS A 147 -7.87 -11.95 27.37
CA CYS A 147 -7.70 -12.15 25.93
C CYS A 147 -8.51 -11.11 25.17
N TYR A 148 -7.86 -10.44 24.23
CA TYR A 148 -8.44 -9.42 23.35
C TYR A 148 -8.34 -9.85 21.89
N THR A 149 -9.30 -9.45 21.07
CA THR A 149 -9.13 -9.44 19.63
C THR A 149 -8.07 -8.40 19.23
N LEU A 150 -7.49 -8.49 18.04
CA LEU A 150 -6.51 -7.51 17.59
C LEU A 150 -7.06 -6.07 17.59
N GLU A 151 -8.34 -5.89 17.23
CA GLU A 151 -8.98 -4.56 17.22
C GLU A 151 -9.25 -4.06 18.64
N GLU A 152 -9.75 -4.90 19.52
CA GLU A 152 -9.93 -4.55 20.93
C GLU A 152 -8.59 -4.20 21.60
N TRP A 153 -7.51 -4.95 21.28
CA TRP A 153 -6.17 -4.69 21.80
C TRP A 153 -5.61 -3.36 21.31
N LYS A 154 -5.77 -3.03 20.03
CA LYS A 154 -5.37 -1.74 19.50
C LYS A 154 -6.11 -0.60 20.20
N HIS A 155 -7.42 -0.74 20.35
CA HIS A 155 -8.25 0.27 21.02
C HIS A 155 -7.89 0.43 22.49
N GLN A 156 -7.61 -0.66 23.21
CA GLN A 156 -7.15 -0.62 24.59
C GLN A 156 -5.81 0.12 24.72
N ARG A 157 -4.84 -0.19 23.87
CA ARG A 157 -3.53 0.48 23.83
C ARG A 157 -3.63 1.96 23.53
N GLU A 158 -4.55 2.38 22.70
CA GLU A 158 -4.77 3.80 22.40
C GLU A 158 -5.39 4.53 23.60
N ASN A 159 -6.35 3.92 24.28
CA ASN A 159 -6.93 4.44 25.51
C ASN A 159 -5.90 4.55 26.64
N ASP A 160 -5.05 3.54 26.82
CA ASP A 160 -3.97 3.56 27.81
C ASP A 160 -2.97 4.70 27.54
N ARG A 161 -2.63 4.91 26.26
CA ARG A 161 -1.76 6.01 25.83
C ARG A 161 -2.38 7.37 26.13
N LEU A 162 -3.67 7.55 25.87
CA LEU A 162 -4.38 8.80 26.15
C LEU A 162 -4.47 9.07 27.66
N SER A 163 -4.75 8.04 28.45
CA SER A 163 -4.81 8.17 29.92
C SER A 163 -3.45 8.56 30.54
N LEU A 164 -2.34 8.00 30.01
CA LEU A 164 -0.98 8.37 30.40
C LEU A 164 -0.67 9.82 30.04
N LEU A 165 -1.08 10.29 28.87
CA LEU A 165 -0.90 11.68 28.44
C LEU A 165 -1.69 12.64 29.34
N GLU A 166 -2.95 12.32 29.68
CA GLU A 166 -3.76 13.12 30.59
C GLU A 166 -3.14 13.20 31.98
N THR A 167 -2.61 12.10 32.51
CA THR A 167 -1.93 12.06 33.80
C THR A 167 -0.69 12.94 33.80
N ASN A 168 0.16 12.83 32.79
CA ASN A 168 1.37 13.64 32.63
C ASN A 168 1.04 15.14 32.54
N ILE A 169 -0.03 15.51 31.80
CA ILE A 169 -0.46 16.91 31.69
C ILE A 169 -0.94 17.42 33.07
N LYS A 170 -1.73 16.63 33.80
CA LYS A 170 -2.21 17.01 35.14
C LYS A 170 -1.07 17.20 36.12
N ASP A 171 -0.07 16.34 36.11
CA ASP A 171 1.10 16.43 37.01
C ASP A 171 1.98 17.63 36.62
N THR A 172 2.17 17.91 35.34
CA THR A 172 2.89 19.10 34.86
C THR A 172 2.17 20.38 35.30
N LEU A 173 0.85 20.45 35.15
CA LEU A 173 0.05 21.59 35.60
C LEU A 173 0.11 21.79 37.13
N ARG A 174 0.03 20.72 37.91
CA ARG A 174 0.17 20.78 39.37
C ARG A 174 1.53 21.34 39.76
N THR A 175 2.61 20.88 39.14
CA THR A 175 3.96 21.37 39.41
C THR A 175 4.11 22.84 39.04
N TYR A 176 3.52 23.27 37.91
CA TYR A 176 3.54 24.66 37.48
C TYR A 176 2.77 25.59 38.45
N ILE A 177 1.57 25.19 38.86
CA ILE A 177 0.75 25.93 39.83
C ILE A 177 1.48 26.03 41.19
N ALA A 178 2.09 24.94 41.67
CA ALA A 178 2.88 24.97 42.89
C ALA A 178 4.06 25.97 42.84
N ALA A 179 4.73 26.01 41.66
CA ALA A 179 5.83 26.97 41.46
C ALA A 179 5.37 28.43 41.43
N ILE A 180 4.19 28.74 40.86
CA ILE A 180 3.59 30.09 40.91
C ILE A 180 3.25 30.49 42.31
N ASN A 181 2.56 29.61 43.07
CA ASN A 181 2.18 29.89 44.46
C ASN A 181 3.40 30.11 45.38
N MET A 182 4.51 29.39 45.15
CA MET A 182 5.76 29.64 45.88
C MET A 182 6.38 31.02 45.57
N LYS A 183 6.27 31.49 44.34
CA LYS A 183 6.75 32.83 43.97
C LYS A 183 5.94 33.95 44.59
N GLU A 184 4.60 33.78 44.67
CA GLU A 184 3.72 34.76 45.31
C GLU A 184 3.96 34.86 46.83
N VAL A 185 4.16 33.74 47.51
CA VAL A 185 4.48 33.72 48.96
C VAL A 185 5.85 34.34 49.25
N GLY A 186 6.81 34.21 48.34
CA GLY A 186 8.13 34.84 48.46
C GLY A 186 8.12 36.37 48.35
N ASN A 187 7.19 36.94 47.57
CA ASN A 187 7.09 38.40 47.37
C ASN A 187 6.35 39.16 48.49
N HIS A 188 5.68 38.46 49.40
CA HIS A 188 5.03 39.10 50.59
C HIS A 188 5.89 39.11 51.84
N ARG A 189 7.18 38.71 51.76
CA ARG A 189 8.13 38.71 52.90
C ARG A 189 9.28 39.69 52.75
N GLN A 190 9.16 40.73 51.90
CA GLN A 190 10.11 41.85 51.85
C GLN A 190 9.44 43.12 52.35
#